data_f7c414f5fdeb9232476207a93182f652
#
_entry.id   f7c414f5fdeb9232476207a93182f652
#
_cell.length_a   1.000
_cell.length_b   1.000
_cell.length_c   1.000
_cell.angle_alpha   90.00
_cell.angle_beta   90.00
_cell.angle_gamma   90.00
#
_symmetry.space_group_name_H-M   'P 1'
#
loop_
_entity.id
_entity.type
_entity.pdbx_description
1 polymer ?
#
loop_
_entity_poly.entity_id
_entity_poly.type
_entity_poly.pdbx_seq_one_letter_code
_entity_poly.pdbx_strand_id
1 'polypeptide(L)'
;MTALRGAAAAALDGVRDRNQSAWLLTPDGSRTRPDLRDGMRRYADTDEVDIAIVGCGAGGSVLLQRLARAGWSAVAFDAGPFWEPGRDWVSDEAGSHHLYWTEPRQIGGGDPVPLGSNNSGRGVGGSMVHYAGYVPRFHPSDFLTRTNDGVGADWPISYDELRPFYEDIENELPVAGEDWPWGDPHSYPHGPHPVSGNGETFLRGANVAGITAKVGPVAITNGRFGHRPHCIYRGFCLQGCKVNAKASPLITHIPDALDHGAEVRADCMVSSIEVDERTGRAIGVHYFRDGVPRFQQARMVAIAGYSIETPRLLLNSASTRFPDGLCNEFDQVGRYLMVQGAPQTAGRFSDEIRMWKAPPPEVSTEQFYETDPTKPYKRGYSIQTVSPLPITWAEHVMAQGHWGADLRRYMSDYVHWACLGALCEFLPQPDNRVTLADEKDRYGLPVAHFSYTQCDNDRALAKAAQATMERILEAAGAQETMTVQRYAHLVGGARMAADETEGVVDANCRTFAVPNLLITDGSVLPTQGSANPALTIMAVAARAADRLIERPEP
;
A
#
# COMPACT_ATOMS: atom_id res chain seq x y z
N MET A 1 -12.59 -23.96 15.55
CA MET A 1 -12.26 -22.83 14.64
C MET A 1 -12.66 -23.08 13.20
N THR A 2 -12.47 -24.29 12.63
CA THR A 2 -12.81 -24.62 11.24
C THR A 2 -14.33 -24.56 10.96
N ALA A 3 -15.17 -24.96 11.91
CA ALA A 3 -16.64 -24.92 11.75
C ALA A 3 -17.23 -23.48 11.76
N LEU A 4 -16.63 -22.57 12.52
CA LEU A 4 -16.99 -21.15 12.52
C LEU A 4 -16.60 -20.44 11.22
N ARG A 5 -15.49 -20.85 10.58
CA ARG A 5 -15.09 -20.34 9.27
C ARG A 5 -16.03 -20.80 8.15
N GLY A 6 -16.51 -22.03 8.21
CA GLY A 6 -17.49 -22.54 7.24
C GLY A 6 -18.86 -21.86 7.34
N ALA A 7 -19.35 -21.61 8.55
CA ALA A 7 -20.61 -20.90 8.78
C ALA A 7 -20.53 -19.40 8.38
N ALA A 8 -19.39 -18.75 8.59
CA ALA A 8 -19.16 -17.39 8.14
C ALA A 8 -19.07 -17.31 6.61
N ALA A 9 -18.43 -18.27 5.93
CA ALA A 9 -18.37 -18.31 4.48
C ALA A 9 -19.76 -18.52 3.85
N ALA A 10 -20.56 -19.44 4.39
CA ALA A 10 -21.94 -19.68 3.92
C ALA A 10 -22.88 -18.48 4.18
N ALA A 11 -22.69 -17.78 5.31
CA ALA A 11 -23.43 -16.55 5.60
C ALA A 11 -23.04 -15.42 4.63
N LEU A 12 -21.77 -15.37 4.18
CA LEU A 12 -21.26 -14.37 3.23
C LEU A 12 -21.74 -14.63 1.80
N ASP A 13 -21.89 -15.88 1.38
CA ASP A 13 -22.50 -16.22 0.09
C ASP A 13 -23.98 -15.80 0.06
N GLY A 14 -24.70 -15.99 1.15
CA GLY A 14 -26.09 -15.51 1.27
C GLY A 14 -26.22 -13.97 1.36
N VAL A 15 -25.16 -13.26 1.78
CA VAL A 15 -25.08 -11.77 1.75
C VAL A 15 -24.70 -11.29 0.34
N ARG A 16 -23.85 -12.02 -0.38
CA ARG A 16 -23.57 -11.78 -1.81
C ARG A 16 -24.83 -11.85 -2.65
N ASP A 17 -25.65 -12.91 -2.51
CA ASP A 17 -26.88 -13.07 -3.27
C ASP A 17 -27.94 -12.01 -2.94
N ARG A 18 -28.05 -11.60 -1.69
CA ARG A 18 -28.96 -10.52 -1.27
C ARG A 18 -28.52 -9.14 -1.72
N ASN A 19 -27.22 -8.88 -1.83
CA ASN A 19 -26.69 -7.63 -2.36
C ASN A 19 -26.73 -7.58 -3.90
N GLN A 20 -26.81 -8.71 -4.60
CA GLN A 20 -26.99 -8.73 -6.06
C GLN A 20 -28.36 -8.14 -6.48
N SER A 21 -29.37 -8.20 -5.63
CA SER A 21 -30.70 -7.62 -5.90
C SER A 21 -30.87 -6.15 -5.47
N ALA A 22 -29.91 -5.58 -4.72
CA ALA A 22 -29.96 -4.20 -4.19
C ALA A 22 -29.16 -3.19 -5.04
N TRP A 23 -29.09 -3.38 -6.34
CA TRP A 23 -28.36 -2.52 -7.27
C TRP A 23 -28.99 -1.15 -7.37
N LEU A 24 -28.17 -0.17 -7.10
CA LEU A 24 -28.44 1.24 -7.35
C LEU A 24 -28.73 1.43 -8.84
N LEU A 25 -30.00 1.44 -9.20
CA LEU A 25 -30.44 2.21 -10.34
C LEU A 25 -29.97 3.64 -10.09
N THR A 26 -29.25 4.21 -11.04
CA THR A 26 -29.12 5.67 -11.09
C THR A 26 -30.52 6.28 -11.06
N PRO A 27 -30.70 7.52 -10.60
CA PRO A 27 -32.02 8.16 -10.57
C PRO A 27 -32.74 8.14 -11.93
N ASP A 28 -32.02 7.95 -13.03
CA ASP A 28 -32.54 7.83 -14.40
C ASP A 28 -32.77 6.38 -14.85
N GLY A 29 -32.56 5.38 -13.98
CA GLY A 29 -32.75 3.97 -14.29
C GLY A 29 -31.67 3.36 -15.19
N SER A 30 -30.61 4.06 -15.52
CA SER A 30 -29.51 3.56 -16.33
C SER A 30 -28.58 2.65 -15.51
N ARG A 31 -28.01 1.61 -16.14
CA ARG A 31 -26.93 0.82 -15.54
C ARG A 31 -25.68 1.72 -15.43
N THR A 32 -25.17 1.85 -14.24
CA THR A 32 -23.89 2.53 -14.01
C THR A 32 -22.76 1.75 -14.67
N ARG A 33 -22.08 2.39 -15.60
CA ARG A 33 -20.86 2.00 -16.32
C ARG A 33 -20.91 0.66 -17.05
N PRO A 34 -20.51 0.65 -18.30
CA PRO A 34 -20.06 -0.59 -18.94
C PRO A 34 -18.96 -1.22 -18.05
N ASP A 35 -18.94 -2.54 -17.97
CA ASP A 35 -17.82 -3.28 -17.34
C ASP A 35 -16.53 -2.72 -17.95
N LEU A 36 -15.58 -2.27 -17.10
CA LEU A 36 -14.29 -1.76 -17.58
C LEU A 36 -13.56 -2.74 -18.50
N ARG A 37 -13.96 -4.00 -18.49
CA ARG A 37 -13.47 -5.06 -19.38
C ARG A 37 -14.15 -5.07 -20.74
N ASP A 38 -15.31 -4.41 -20.89
CA ASP A 38 -16.01 -4.33 -22.16
C ASP A 38 -15.22 -3.45 -23.13
N GLY A 39 -14.81 -4.03 -24.27
CA GLY A 39 -13.99 -3.33 -25.26
C GLY A 39 -12.49 -3.28 -24.97
N MET A 40 -12.01 -3.84 -23.84
CA MET A 40 -10.58 -3.96 -23.56
C MET A 40 -9.88 -4.75 -24.67
N ARG A 41 -8.75 -4.23 -25.17
CA ARG A 41 -7.90 -4.95 -26.10
C ARG A 41 -7.45 -6.29 -25.52
N ARG A 42 -7.31 -7.29 -26.39
CA ARG A 42 -6.80 -8.63 -26.04
C ARG A 42 -5.61 -8.95 -26.91
N TYR A 43 -4.55 -9.42 -26.27
CA TYR A 43 -3.38 -9.97 -26.93
C TYR A 43 -3.42 -11.51 -26.83
N ALA A 44 -3.06 -12.22 -27.88
CA ALA A 44 -2.90 -13.66 -27.79
C ALA A 44 -1.65 -13.99 -26.94
N ASP A 45 -1.66 -15.15 -26.28
CA ASP A 45 -0.48 -15.61 -25.52
C ASP A 45 0.77 -15.80 -26.43
N THR A 46 0.53 -15.96 -27.75
CA THR A 46 1.57 -16.07 -28.78
C THR A 46 2.05 -14.74 -29.34
N ASP A 47 1.38 -13.62 -29.00
CA ASP A 47 1.81 -12.30 -29.43
C ASP A 47 3.00 -11.86 -28.56
N GLU A 48 4.09 -11.39 -29.20
CA GLU A 48 5.14 -10.69 -28.46
C GLU A 48 4.68 -9.27 -28.17
N VAL A 49 4.44 -8.99 -26.88
CA VAL A 49 4.09 -7.63 -26.44
C VAL A 49 5.34 -6.82 -26.08
N ASP A 50 5.26 -5.50 -26.13
CA ASP A 50 6.40 -4.66 -25.75
C ASP A 50 6.74 -4.84 -24.26
N ILE A 51 5.71 -4.98 -23.41
CA ILE A 51 5.93 -5.21 -21.97
C ILE A 51 4.85 -6.07 -21.31
N ALA A 52 5.31 -7.01 -20.46
CA ALA A 52 4.48 -7.75 -19.50
C ALA A 52 4.70 -7.17 -18.10
N ILE A 53 3.63 -6.75 -17.41
CA ILE A 53 3.68 -6.14 -16.08
C ILE A 53 3.04 -7.07 -15.06
N VAL A 54 3.76 -7.44 -14.01
CA VAL A 54 3.30 -8.34 -12.95
C VAL A 54 2.82 -7.53 -11.76
N GLY A 55 1.50 -7.43 -11.58
CA GLY A 55 0.83 -6.65 -10.54
C GLY A 55 0.24 -5.34 -11.05
N CYS A 56 -1.03 -5.07 -10.71
CA CYS A 56 -1.79 -3.88 -11.08
C CYS A 56 -2.06 -2.96 -9.88
N GLY A 57 -1.11 -2.89 -8.92
CA GLY A 57 -1.18 -2.00 -7.76
C GLY A 57 -0.67 -0.58 -8.06
N ALA A 58 -0.19 0.12 -7.04
CA ALA A 58 0.30 1.51 -7.13
C ALA A 58 1.35 1.70 -8.24
N GLY A 59 2.42 0.90 -8.23
CA GLY A 59 3.50 1.05 -9.22
C GLY A 59 3.11 0.53 -10.60
N GLY A 60 2.60 -0.71 -10.68
CA GLY A 60 2.31 -1.33 -11.98
C GLY A 60 1.22 -0.63 -12.79
N SER A 61 0.23 -0.03 -12.14
CA SER A 61 -0.83 0.70 -12.84
C SER A 61 -0.35 2.03 -13.45
N VAL A 62 0.55 2.74 -12.77
CA VAL A 62 1.16 3.97 -13.29
C VAL A 62 2.04 3.65 -14.49
N LEU A 63 2.87 2.59 -14.38
CA LEU A 63 3.70 2.12 -15.48
C LEU A 63 2.83 1.72 -16.69
N LEU A 64 1.76 0.92 -16.46
CA LEU A 64 0.83 0.49 -17.50
C LEU A 64 0.20 1.69 -18.23
N GLN A 65 -0.30 2.67 -17.48
CA GLN A 65 -0.94 3.86 -18.02
C GLN A 65 0.02 4.67 -18.91
N ARG A 66 1.22 5.00 -18.40
CA ARG A 66 2.17 5.85 -19.13
C ARG A 66 2.66 5.18 -20.39
N LEU A 67 2.97 3.88 -20.33
CA LEU A 67 3.42 3.12 -21.51
C LEU A 67 2.30 2.94 -22.54
N ALA A 68 1.06 2.66 -22.13
CA ALA A 68 -0.07 2.59 -23.03
C ALA A 68 -0.34 3.93 -23.74
N ARG A 69 -0.29 5.06 -23.02
CA ARG A 69 -0.36 6.41 -23.61
C ARG A 69 0.74 6.68 -24.64
N ALA A 70 1.93 6.09 -24.41
CA ALA A 70 3.04 6.16 -25.35
C ALA A 70 2.92 5.17 -26.54
N GLY A 71 1.83 4.41 -26.62
CA GLY A 71 1.53 3.50 -27.73
C GLY A 71 2.15 2.10 -27.60
N TRP A 72 2.68 1.73 -26.43
CA TRP A 72 3.23 0.39 -26.21
C TRP A 72 2.13 -0.66 -26.13
N SER A 73 2.39 -1.85 -26.69
CA SER A 73 1.58 -3.03 -26.41
C SER A 73 1.91 -3.56 -25.03
N ALA A 74 1.01 -3.32 -24.05
CA ALA A 74 1.23 -3.62 -22.66
C ALA A 74 0.16 -4.56 -22.10
N VAL A 75 0.60 -5.64 -21.44
CA VAL A 75 -0.26 -6.61 -20.74
C VAL A 75 0.13 -6.64 -19.27
N ALA A 76 -0.83 -6.37 -18.40
CA ALA A 76 -0.64 -6.47 -16.96
C ALA A 76 -1.38 -7.68 -16.39
N PHE A 77 -0.74 -8.38 -15.44
CA PHE A 77 -1.25 -9.57 -14.75
C PHE A 77 -1.51 -9.25 -13.29
N ASP A 78 -2.65 -9.66 -12.77
CA ASP A 78 -2.94 -9.58 -11.34
C ASP A 78 -3.42 -10.93 -10.82
N ALA A 79 -2.92 -11.34 -9.65
CA ALA A 79 -3.25 -12.62 -9.02
C ALA A 79 -4.67 -12.69 -8.47
N GLY A 80 -5.35 -11.56 -8.37
CA GLY A 80 -6.73 -11.47 -7.89
C GLY A 80 -7.72 -10.92 -8.91
N PRO A 81 -8.96 -10.74 -8.50
CA PRO A 81 -10.05 -10.40 -9.39
C PRO A 81 -9.99 -8.96 -9.89
N PHE A 82 -10.68 -8.71 -10.99
CA PHE A 82 -10.97 -7.36 -11.45
C PHE A 82 -12.20 -6.85 -10.69
N TRP A 83 -11.99 -5.95 -9.72
CA TRP A 83 -13.02 -5.45 -8.84
C TRP A 83 -14.03 -4.55 -9.57
N GLU A 84 -15.27 -4.64 -9.14
CA GLU A 84 -16.37 -3.77 -9.57
C GLU A 84 -16.93 -3.02 -8.34
N PRO A 85 -16.57 -1.74 -8.14
CA PRO A 85 -16.85 -1.01 -6.90
C PRO A 85 -18.32 -1.04 -6.45
N GLY A 86 -19.24 -0.92 -7.39
CA GLY A 86 -20.67 -1.00 -7.11
C GLY A 86 -21.12 -2.35 -6.55
N ARG A 87 -20.52 -3.45 -7.02
CA ARG A 87 -20.87 -4.83 -6.66
C ARG A 87 -20.04 -5.36 -5.51
N ASP A 88 -18.71 -5.18 -5.58
CA ASP A 88 -17.77 -5.91 -4.74
C ASP A 88 -17.49 -5.20 -3.41
N TRP A 89 -17.69 -3.86 -3.34
CA TRP A 89 -17.50 -3.12 -2.09
C TRP A 89 -18.77 -3.20 -1.23
N VAL A 90 -18.80 -4.15 -0.33
CA VAL A 90 -19.85 -4.23 0.70
C VAL A 90 -19.60 -3.19 1.79
N SER A 91 -20.68 -2.55 2.29
CA SER A 91 -20.57 -1.62 3.43
C SER A 91 -20.66 -2.40 4.73
N ASP A 92 -19.78 -3.38 4.87
CA ASP A 92 -19.72 -4.31 5.98
C ASP A 92 -18.24 -4.63 6.25
N GLU A 93 -17.82 -4.38 7.50
CA GLU A 93 -16.46 -4.62 7.92
C GLU A 93 -16.09 -6.10 7.87
N ALA A 94 -17.00 -6.99 8.30
CA ALA A 94 -16.78 -8.44 8.26
C ALA A 94 -16.64 -8.97 6.82
N GLY A 95 -17.35 -8.36 5.86
CA GLY A 95 -17.33 -8.77 4.47
C GLY A 95 -16.08 -8.34 3.68
N SER A 96 -15.17 -7.58 4.27
CA SER A 96 -14.02 -7.03 3.55
C SER A 96 -12.80 -7.95 3.46
N HIS A 97 -12.80 -9.10 4.13
CA HIS A 97 -11.67 -10.02 4.16
C HIS A 97 -11.24 -10.56 2.79
N HIS A 98 -12.13 -10.57 1.79
CA HIS A 98 -11.85 -11.01 0.43
C HIS A 98 -10.91 -10.07 -0.36
N LEU A 99 -10.69 -8.84 0.14
CA LEU A 99 -9.79 -7.86 -0.46
C LEU A 99 -8.31 -8.20 -0.24
N TYR A 100 -8.04 -9.05 0.74
CA TYR A 100 -6.68 -9.31 1.21
C TYR A 100 -6.10 -10.59 0.61
N TRP A 101 -4.77 -10.66 0.65
CA TRP A 101 -4.02 -11.84 0.24
C TRP A 101 -4.37 -13.04 1.10
N THR A 102 -4.69 -14.17 0.48
CA THR A 102 -5.17 -15.38 1.16
C THR A 102 -4.27 -16.59 0.98
N GLU A 103 -3.29 -16.55 0.06
CA GLU A 103 -2.33 -17.63 -0.08
C GLU A 103 -1.43 -17.72 1.17
N PRO A 104 -0.96 -18.90 1.55
CA PRO A 104 -0.15 -19.06 2.74
C PRO A 104 1.18 -18.29 2.64
N ARG A 105 1.64 -17.81 3.79
CA ARG A 105 2.96 -17.22 4.01
C ARG A 105 3.46 -17.67 5.35
N GLN A 106 4.74 -17.96 5.46
CA GLN A 106 5.37 -18.29 6.74
C GLN A 106 5.93 -17.00 7.36
N ILE A 107 5.81 -16.89 8.67
CA ILE A 107 6.24 -15.72 9.43
C ILE A 107 7.22 -16.18 10.50
N GLY A 108 8.39 -15.53 10.55
CA GLY A 108 9.45 -15.82 11.49
C GLY A 108 10.14 -14.56 12.02
N GLY A 109 11.27 -14.76 12.70
CA GLY A 109 12.04 -13.69 13.32
C GLY A 109 11.71 -13.48 14.79
N GLY A 110 12.37 -12.52 15.42
CA GLY A 110 12.19 -12.21 16.85
C GLY A 110 10.90 -11.45 17.15
N ASP A 111 10.36 -10.73 16.17
CA ASP A 111 9.12 -9.96 16.27
C ASP A 111 8.20 -10.31 15.09
N PRO A 112 7.60 -11.50 15.06
CA PRO A 112 6.80 -11.95 13.94
C PRO A 112 5.60 -11.05 13.73
N VAL A 113 5.53 -10.42 12.55
CA VAL A 113 4.44 -9.50 12.19
C VAL A 113 3.28 -10.31 11.58
N PRO A 114 2.08 -10.28 12.17
CA PRO A 114 0.94 -10.97 11.60
C PRO A 114 0.57 -10.34 10.25
N LEU A 115 0.70 -11.10 9.17
CA LEU A 115 0.26 -10.73 7.83
C LEU A 115 -1.22 -11.04 7.69
N GLY A 116 -2.05 -10.09 8.03
CA GLY A 116 -3.51 -10.19 7.97
C GLY A 116 -4.15 -9.06 7.18
N SER A 117 -5.38 -8.78 7.52
CA SER A 117 -6.12 -7.64 6.99
C SER A 117 -5.34 -6.36 7.15
N ASN A 118 -5.04 -5.57 6.21
CA ASN A 118 -4.32 -4.31 6.11
C ASN A 118 -2.87 -4.38 5.61
N ASN A 119 -2.27 -5.56 5.47
CA ASN A 119 -0.86 -5.66 5.09
C ASN A 119 -0.63 -5.88 3.60
N SER A 120 -1.54 -6.56 2.89
CA SER A 120 -1.46 -6.70 1.44
C SER A 120 -2.81 -6.99 0.81
N GLY A 121 -3.12 -6.27 -0.27
CA GLY A 121 -4.31 -6.51 -1.07
C GLY A 121 -4.09 -7.57 -2.14
N ARG A 122 -5.18 -8.05 -2.70
CA ARG A 122 -5.21 -8.95 -3.84
C ARG A 122 -6.25 -8.44 -4.82
N GLY A 123 -5.87 -8.31 -6.09
CA GLY A 123 -6.76 -7.88 -7.17
C GLY A 123 -6.38 -6.56 -7.80
N VAL A 124 -6.98 -6.30 -8.93
CA VAL A 124 -6.70 -5.14 -9.78
C VAL A 124 -6.92 -3.83 -9.01
N GLY A 125 -5.88 -2.99 -8.98
CA GLY A 125 -5.80 -1.79 -8.15
C GLY A 125 -4.95 -1.96 -6.88
N GLY A 126 -4.55 -3.20 -6.57
CA GLY A 126 -3.66 -3.53 -5.46
C GLY A 126 -4.17 -3.08 -4.10
N SER A 127 -3.26 -2.88 -3.15
CA SER A 127 -3.62 -2.45 -1.78
C SER A 127 -4.28 -1.07 -1.72
N MET A 128 -4.21 -0.25 -2.78
CA MET A 128 -4.90 1.05 -2.80
C MET A 128 -6.43 0.92 -2.90
N VAL A 129 -6.98 -0.25 -3.23
CA VAL A 129 -8.44 -0.45 -3.15
C VAL A 129 -8.95 -0.46 -1.70
N HIS A 130 -8.10 -0.85 -0.74
CA HIS A 130 -8.43 -0.91 0.69
C HIS A 130 -7.58 -0.01 1.59
N TYR A 131 -6.75 0.91 1.03
CA TYR A 131 -6.02 1.89 1.83
C TYR A 131 -6.93 3.02 2.34
N ALA A 132 -6.44 3.78 3.31
CA ALA A 132 -7.22 4.86 3.92
C ALA A 132 -7.37 6.12 3.05
N GLY A 133 -6.55 6.24 2.01
CA GLY A 133 -6.53 7.41 1.12
C GLY A 133 -5.48 8.45 1.50
N TYR A 134 -4.69 8.23 2.54
CA TYR A 134 -3.64 9.16 2.98
C TYR A 134 -2.40 9.03 2.10
N VAL A 135 -1.89 10.17 1.60
CA VAL A 135 -0.87 10.23 0.55
C VAL A 135 0.12 11.40 0.74
N PRO A 136 0.85 11.45 1.85
CA PRO A 136 1.90 12.43 2.05
C PRO A 136 3.10 12.14 1.14
N ARG A 137 3.91 13.17 0.85
CA ARG A 137 5.22 12.99 0.22
C ARG A 137 6.22 12.49 1.26
N PHE A 138 7.25 11.80 0.82
CA PHE A 138 8.46 11.65 1.62
C PHE A 138 9.20 12.99 1.70
N HIS A 139 9.96 13.19 2.78
CA HIS A 139 10.75 14.41 2.95
C HIS A 139 12.07 14.35 2.16
N PRO A 140 12.66 15.49 1.80
CA PRO A 140 13.99 15.51 1.19
C PRO A 140 15.07 14.77 2.00
N SER A 141 14.96 14.75 3.33
CA SER A 141 15.85 14.04 4.24
C SER A 141 15.85 12.52 4.08
N ASP A 142 14.72 11.93 3.63
CA ASP A 142 14.59 10.48 3.44
C ASP A 142 15.49 9.95 2.32
N PHE A 143 15.86 10.82 1.37
CA PHE A 143 16.74 10.48 0.25
C PHE A 143 18.22 10.44 0.64
N LEU A 144 18.57 10.98 1.81
CA LEU A 144 19.93 11.10 2.32
C LEU A 144 20.07 10.56 3.75
N THR A 145 19.37 9.50 4.08
CA THR A 145 19.27 8.96 5.44
C THR A 145 20.62 8.51 5.98
N ARG A 146 21.43 7.82 5.17
CA ARG A 146 22.79 7.39 5.58
C ARG A 146 23.71 8.61 5.78
N THR A 147 23.68 9.56 4.85
CA THR A 147 24.49 10.78 4.92
C THR A 147 24.14 11.65 6.13
N ASN A 148 22.84 11.85 6.39
CA ASN A 148 22.39 12.77 7.43
C ASN A 148 22.45 12.15 8.84
N ASP A 149 22.04 10.88 8.97
CA ASP A 149 21.79 10.23 10.25
C ASP A 149 22.78 9.10 10.58
N GLY A 150 23.58 8.66 9.61
CA GLY A 150 24.53 7.55 9.76
C GLY A 150 23.87 6.17 9.82
N VAL A 151 22.58 6.07 9.45
CA VAL A 151 21.79 4.83 9.44
C VAL A 151 21.05 4.68 8.10
N GLY A 152 20.53 3.48 7.81
CA GLY A 152 19.76 3.23 6.60
C GLY A 152 20.59 3.28 5.32
N ALA A 153 20.06 3.86 4.27
CA ALA A 153 20.69 4.00 2.96
C ALA A 153 20.32 5.33 2.31
N ASP A 154 21.22 5.88 1.50
CA ASP A 154 20.89 6.98 0.62
C ASP A 154 20.22 6.44 -0.65
N TRP A 155 19.29 7.21 -1.19
CA TRP A 155 18.67 6.88 -2.46
C TRP A 155 19.59 7.30 -3.61
N PRO A 156 19.70 6.53 -4.71
CA PRO A 156 20.47 6.93 -5.88
C PRO A 156 19.74 7.96 -6.77
N ILE A 157 18.63 8.50 -6.29
CA ILE A 157 17.88 9.63 -6.86
C ILE A 157 17.65 10.69 -5.80
N SER A 158 17.52 11.94 -6.20
CA SER A 158 17.23 13.03 -5.28
C SER A 158 15.72 13.29 -5.16
N TYR A 159 15.32 13.99 -4.08
CA TYR A 159 13.96 14.49 -3.92
C TYR A 159 13.55 15.41 -5.09
N ASP A 160 14.45 16.32 -5.52
CA ASP A 160 14.18 17.27 -6.59
C ASP A 160 13.90 16.59 -7.94
N GLU A 161 14.54 15.43 -8.21
CA GLU A 161 14.23 14.61 -9.39
C GLU A 161 12.85 13.96 -9.29
N LEU A 162 12.36 13.65 -8.07
CA LEU A 162 11.08 12.99 -7.86
C LEU A 162 9.92 13.97 -7.68
N ARG A 163 10.18 15.21 -7.24
CA ARG A 163 9.16 16.24 -6.97
C ARG A 163 8.17 16.46 -8.12
N PRO A 164 8.57 16.60 -9.39
CA PRO A 164 7.60 16.76 -10.49
C PRO A 164 6.62 15.60 -10.61
N PHE A 165 7.07 14.39 -10.31
CA PHE A 165 6.22 13.19 -10.35
C PHE A 165 5.26 13.10 -9.15
N TYR A 166 5.65 13.63 -7.98
CA TYR A 166 4.71 13.81 -6.87
C TYR A 166 3.57 14.75 -7.28
N GLU A 167 3.89 15.91 -7.88
CA GLU A 167 2.92 16.89 -8.35
C GLU A 167 1.96 16.30 -9.41
N ASP A 168 2.50 15.54 -10.37
CA ASP A 168 1.69 14.83 -11.37
C ASP A 168 0.69 13.87 -10.72
N ILE A 169 1.17 12.98 -9.85
CA ILE A 169 0.33 11.97 -9.22
C ILE A 169 -0.69 12.60 -8.26
N GLU A 170 -0.34 13.65 -7.52
CA GLU A 170 -1.29 14.39 -6.67
C GLU A 170 -2.45 14.98 -7.49
N ASN A 171 -2.18 15.46 -8.71
CA ASN A 171 -3.21 15.93 -9.63
C ASN A 171 -4.07 14.78 -10.18
N GLU A 172 -3.46 13.64 -10.54
CA GLU A 172 -4.19 12.47 -11.05
C GLU A 172 -5.07 11.81 -9.97
N LEU A 173 -4.66 11.88 -8.69
CA LEU A 173 -5.41 11.35 -7.54
C LEU A 173 -6.40 12.34 -6.92
N PRO A 174 -6.57 13.55 -7.43
CA PRO A 174 -7.08 14.81 -6.85
C PRO A 174 -6.93 14.88 -5.32
N VAL A 175 -5.67 15.03 -4.90
CA VAL A 175 -5.35 15.09 -3.46
C VAL A 175 -5.92 16.36 -2.83
N ALA A 176 -6.56 16.19 -1.68
CA ALA A 176 -7.18 17.26 -0.91
C ALA A 176 -6.47 17.44 0.45
N GLY A 177 -6.14 18.68 0.79
CA GLY A 177 -5.43 19.02 2.02
C GLY A 177 -5.27 20.53 2.22
N GLU A 178 -4.81 20.93 3.41
CA GLU A 178 -4.34 22.28 3.70
C GLU A 178 -2.93 22.50 3.15
N ASP A 179 -2.44 23.74 3.16
CA ASP A 179 -1.02 24.04 2.94
C ASP A 179 -0.15 23.24 3.91
N TRP A 180 0.82 22.50 3.34
CA TRP A 180 1.63 21.55 4.06
C TRP A 180 2.98 22.16 4.43
N PRO A 181 3.30 22.35 5.71
CA PRO A 181 4.47 23.11 6.11
C PRO A 181 5.76 22.28 6.28
N TRP A 182 5.67 20.94 6.23
CA TRP A 182 6.78 20.04 6.49
C TRP A 182 7.44 19.51 5.21
N GLY A 183 8.68 19.07 5.35
CA GLY A 183 9.47 18.52 4.25
C GLY A 183 9.77 19.56 3.17
N ASP A 184 9.02 19.51 2.08
CA ASP A 184 8.99 20.50 1.01
C ASP A 184 7.64 21.24 1.10
N PRO A 185 7.58 22.47 1.63
CA PRO A 185 6.33 23.18 1.83
C PRO A 185 5.57 23.42 0.51
N HIS A 186 4.31 22.99 0.43
CA HIS A 186 3.49 23.08 -0.78
C HIS A 186 2.00 23.08 -0.45
N SER A 187 1.18 23.39 -1.48
CA SER A 187 -0.29 23.31 -1.43
C SER A 187 -0.76 22.13 -2.28
N TYR A 188 -1.82 21.44 -1.84
CA TYR A 188 -2.44 20.35 -2.59
C TYR A 188 -3.42 20.85 -3.66
N PRO A 189 -3.72 20.05 -4.72
CA PRO A 189 -4.62 20.44 -5.79
C PRO A 189 -6.04 20.83 -5.34
N HIS A 190 -6.50 20.25 -4.23
CA HIS A 190 -7.83 20.51 -3.69
C HIS A 190 -7.78 20.91 -2.22
N GLY A 191 -8.69 21.79 -1.81
CA GLY A 191 -8.83 22.21 -0.41
C GLY A 191 -9.25 21.07 0.52
N PRO A 192 -9.04 21.23 1.85
CA PRO A 192 -9.25 20.18 2.84
C PRO A 192 -10.71 19.75 2.98
N HIS A 193 -10.92 18.52 3.45
CA HIS A 193 -12.24 18.04 3.86
C HIS A 193 -12.71 18.70 5.16
N PRO A 194 -14.04 18.77 5.41
CA PRO A 194 -14.56 19.07 6.74
C PRO A 194 -14.03 18.10 7.78
N VAL A 195 -13.72 18.61 8.96
CA VAL A 195 -13.16 17.84 10.07
C VAL A 195 -14.26 17.16 10.87
N SER A 196 -14.05 15.90 11.26
CA SER A 196 -14.96 15.15 12.15
C SER A 196 -14.63 15.36 13.62
N GLY A 197 -15.45 14.77 14.51
CA GLY A 197 -15.18 14.81 15.95
C GLY A 197 -13.82 14.20 16.33
N ASN A 198 -13.32 13.18 15.59
CA ASN A 198 -11.98 12.63 15.81
C ASN A 198 -10.89 13.65 15.45
N GLY A 199 -11.00 14.28 14.28
CA GLY A 199 -10.04 15.30 13.84
C GLY A 199 -10.11 16.56 14.72
N GLU A 200 -11.30 17.04 15.12
CA GLU A 200 -11.44 18.16 16.04
C GLU A 200 -10.79 17.87 17.39
N THR A 201 -10.91 16.64 17.88
CA THR A 201 -10.26 16.19 19.11
C THR A 201 -8.75 16.22 18.99
N PHE A 202 -8.22 15.75 17.86
CA PHE A 202 -6.78 15.83 17.59
C PHE A 202 -6.30 17.29 17.51
N LEU A 203 -6.94 18.13 16.71
CA LEU A 203 -6.56 19.55 16.56
C LEU A 203 -6.57 20.27 17.91
N ARG A 204 -7.61 20.05 18.74
CA ARG A 204 -7.71 20.63 20.07
C ARG A 204 -6.56 20.16 20.98
N GLY A 205 -6.32 18.85 21.05
CA GLY A 205 -5.25 18.29 21.88
C GLY A 205 -3.86 18.72 21.41
N ALA A 206 -3.62 18.70 20.11
CA ALA A 206 -2.36 19.15 19.51
C ALA A 206 -2.10 20.63 19.85
N ASN A 207 -3.08 21.50 19.68
CA ASN A 207 -2.96 22.93 20.02
C ASN A 207 -2.60 23.15 21.48
N VAL A 208 -3.27 22.47 22.41
CA VAL A 208 -2.97 22.54 23.86
C VAL A 208 -1.56 21.99 24.16
N ALA A 209 -1.14 20.95 23.47
CA ALA A 209 0.18 20.34 23.61
C ALA A 209 1.30 21.12 22.89
N GLY A 210 1.00 22.22 22.18
CA GLY A 210 1.97 23.00 21.41
C GLY A 210 2.46 22.28 20.13
N ILE A 211 1.61 21.44 19.55
CA ILE A 211 1.91 20.65 18.35
C ILE A 211 1.09 21.22 17.18
N THR A 212 1.76 21.46 16.05
CA THR A 212 1.11 21.85 14.80
C THR A 212 0.48 20.61 14.15
N ALA A 213 -0.81 20.68 13.80
CA ALA A 213 -1.51 19.64 13.05
C ALA A 213 -2.31 20.27 11.90
N LYS A 214 -2.49 19.52 10.81
CA LYS A 214 -3.11 19.97 9.56
C LYS A 214 -4.13 18.96 9.05
N VAL A 215 -5.08 19.44 8.23
CA VAL A 215 -6.08 18.59 7.57
C VAL A 215 -5.55 18.03 6.25
N GLY A 216 -5.60 16.73 6.06
CA GLY A 216 -5.10 16.02 4.88
C GLY A 216 -3.67 15.48 5.07
N PRO A 217 -2.96 15.11 4.01
CA PRO A 217 -3.39 15.00 2.61
C PRO A 217 -4.14 13.69 2.31
N VAL A 218 -5.26 13.77 1.63
CA VAL A 218 -6.02 12.57 1.27
C VAL A 218 -6.40 12.54 -0.21
N ALA A 219 -6.19 11.41 -0.87
CA ALA A 219 -6.59 11.15 -2.24
C ALA A 219 -8.09 10.82 -2.35
N ILE A 220 -8.93 11.72 -1.85
CA ILE A 220 -10.38 11.60 -1.77
C ILE A 220 -10.99 12.89 -2.30
N THR A 221 -11.93 12.80 -3.23
CA THR A 221 -12.54 13.98 -3.87
C THR A 221 -13.32 14.83 -2.85
N ASN A 222 -12.89 16.09 -2.71
CA ASN A 222 -13.61 17.12 -1.99
C ASN A 222 -14.29 18.07 -2.98
N GLY A 223 -15.37 17.61 -3.57
CA GLY A 223 -16.05 18.19 -4.71
C GLY A 223 -16.19 17.21 -5.86
N ARG A 224 -16.75 17.65 -6.98
CA ARG A 224 -16.86 16.83 -8.18
C ARG A 224 -15.54 16.88 -8.97
N PHE A 225 -15.00 15.72 -9.31
CA PHE A 225 -13.83 15.58 -10.16
C PHE A 225 -14.14 14.68 -11.35
N GLY A 226 -14.33 15.26 -12.53
CA GLY A 226 -14.83 14.54 -13.70
C GLY A 226 -16.19 13.89 -13.40
N HIS A 227 -16.26 12.57 -13.53
CA HIS A 227 -17.45 11.78 -13.18
C HIS A 227 -17.42 11.25 -11.72
N ARG A 228 -16.33 11.49 -10.97
CA ARG A 228 -16.22 11.07 -9.58
C ARG A 228 -16.98 12.03 -8.66
N PRO A 229 -17.84 11.52 -7.77
CA PRO A 229 -18.62 12.36 -6.87
C PRO A 229 -17.79 12.85 -5.70
N HIS A 230 -18.33 13.81 -4.97
CA HIS A 230 -17.87 14.22 -3.65
C HIS A 230 -17.96 13.06 -2.65
N CYS A 231 -17.04 13.02 -1.68
CA CYS A 231 -17.08 12.05 -0.58
C CYS A 231 -18.34 12.20 0.26
N ILE A 232 -19.01 11.11 0.58
CA ILE A 232 -20.22 11.08 1.43
C ILE A 232 -19.95 10.67 2.88
N TYR A 233 -18.68 10.70 3.30
CA TYR A 233 -18.21 10.50 4.69
C TYR A 233 -18.73 9.24 5.38
N ARG A 234 -18.70 8.09 4.67
CA ARG A 234 -19.17 6.81 5.19
C ARG A 234 -18.20 6.10 6.13
N GLY A 235 -16.92 6.49 6.16
CA GLY A 235 -15.88 5.86 6.97
C GLY A 235 -15.38 4.48 6.47
N PHE A 236 -15.91 3.92 5.38
CA PHE A 236 -15.56 2.61 4.84
C PHE A 236 -14.39 2.65 3.83
N CYS A 237 -13.42 3.56 4.02
CA CYS A 237 -12.31 3.71 3.07
C CYS A 237 -11.43 2.45 3.00
N LEU A 238 -11.24 1.75 4.12
CA LEU A 238 -10.43 0.51 4.20
C LEU A 238 -11.15 -0.72 3.63
N GLN A 239 -12.45 -0.63 3.33
CA GLN A 239 -13.26 -1.71 2.77
C GLN A 239 -13.63 -1.48 1.29
N GLY A 240 -12.93 -0.55 0.64
CA GLY A 240 -13.25 -0.09 -0.73
C GLY A 240 -14.25 1.06 -0.75
N CYS A 241 -14.14 1.95 -1.74
CA CYS A 241 -15.01 3.11 -1.86
C CYS A 241 -16.14 2.84 -2.87
N LYS A 242 -17.33 2.52 -2.38
CA LYS A 242 -18.49 2.17 -3.21
C LYS A 242 -18.92 3.30 -4.16
N VAL A 243 -18.65 4.55 -3.82
CA VAL A 243 -19.00 5.73 -4.63
C VAL A 243 -17.84 6.27 -5.46
N ASN A 244 -16.65 5.64 -5.41
CA ASN A 244 -15.46 6.05 -6.16
C ASN A 244 -14.93 7.47 -5.82
N ALA A 245 -15.27 8.02 -4.65
CA ALA A 245 -14.71 9.28 -4.18
C ALA A 245 -13.23 9.11 -3.77
N LYS A 246 -12.87 7.99 -3.10
CA LYS A 246 -11.47 7.67 -2.79
C LYS A 246 -10.77 7.16 -4.05
N ALA A 247 -9.66 7.78 -4.42
CA ALA A 247 -8.84 7.35 -5.54
C ALA A 247 -8.20 5.97 -5.28
N SER A 248 -8.10 5.19 -6.32
CA SER A 248 -7.28 3.98 -6.42
C SER A 248 -6.95 3.73 -7.89
N PRO A 249 -5.90 3.01 -8.21
CA PRO A 249 -5.57 2.68 -9.60
C PRO A 249 -6.73 2.08 -10.39
N LEU A 250 -7.59 1.30 -9.74
CA LEU A 250 -8.78 0.68 -10.34
C LEU A 250 -9.71 1.69 -11.04
N ILE A 251 -9.78 2.93 -10.51
CA ILE A 251 -10.71 3.95 -11.00
C ILE A 251 -10.01 5.19 -11.57
N THR A 252 -8.68 5.22 -11.56
CA THR A 252 -7.85 6.32 -12.08
C THR A 252 -7.00 5.86 -13.27
N HIS A 253 -5.88 5.21 -13.02
CA HIS A 253 -4.86 4.85 -14.01
C HIS A 253 -5.29 3.69 -14.93
N ILE A 254 -5.93 2.66 -14.38
CA ILE A 254 -6.31 1.47 -15.14
C ILE A 254 -7.33 1.77 -16.23
N PRO A 255 -8.45 2.49 -15.97
CA PRO A 255 -9.38 2.85 -17.04
C PRO A 255 -8.72 3.60 -18.20
N ASP A 256 -7.86 4.54 -17.87
CA ASP A 256 -7.13 5.32 -18.88
C ASP A 256 -6.13 4.45 -19.68
N ALA A 257 -5.43 3.52 -19.02
CA ALA A 257 -4.56 2.56 -19.71
C ALA A 257 -5.34 1.68 -20.69
N LEU A 258 -6.53 1.19 -20.30
CA LEU A 258 -7.40 0.39 -21.16
C LEU A 258 -7.91 1.18 -22.36
N ASP A 259 -8.27 2.45 -22.19
CA ASP A 259 -8.69 3.36 -23.26
C ASP A 259 -7.55 3.59 -24.29
N HIS A 260 -6.28 3.45 -23.86
CA HIS A 260 -5.09 3.54 -24.71
C HIS A 260 -4.57 2.17 -25.20
N GLY A 261 -5.35 1.10 -25.07
CA GLY A 261 -5.10 -0.20 -25.68
C GLY A 261 -4.26 -1.16 -24.85
N ALA A 262 -4.08 -0.93 -23.55
CA ALA A 262 -3.53 -1.91 -22.63
C ALA A 262 -4.51 -3.08 -22.36
N GLU A 263 -3.98 -4.24 -21.96
CA GLU A 263 -4.75 -5.37 -21.42
C GLU A 263 -4.44 -5.58 -19.95
N VAL A 264 -5.48 -5.87 -19.15
CA VAL A 264 -5.33 -6.35 -17.76
C VAL A 264 -5.92 -7.75 -17.65
N ARG A 265 -5.10 -8.72 -17.25
CA ARG A 265 -5.48 -10.11 -16.97
C ARG A 265 -5.59 -10.33 -15.49
N ALA A 266 -6.81 -10.31 -14.99
CA ALA A 266 -7.15 -10.63 -13.61
C ALA A 266 -7.20 -12.14 -13.38
N ASP A 267 -7.11 -12.55 -12.09
CA ASP A 267 -7.07 -13.95 -11.66
C ASP A 267 -5.93 -14.76 -12.34
N CYS A 268 -4.82 -14.10 -12.61
CA CYS A 268 -3.64 -14.64 -13.28
C CYS A 268 -2.42 -14.57 -12.35
N MET A 269 -2.05 -15.71 -11.74
CA MET A 269 -0.86 -15.79 -10.90
C MET A 269 0.38 -16.00 -11.75
N VAL A 270 1.28 -15.02 -11.80
CA VAL A 270 2.60 -15.18 -12.44
C VAL A 270 3.47 -16.05 -11.53
N SER A 271 4.05 -17.10 -12.11
CA SER A 271 4.84 -18.10 -11.39
C SER A 271 6.35 -17.92 -11.53
N SER A 272 6.80 -17.44 -12.70
CA SER A 272 8.22 -17.19 -12.96
C SER A 272 8.40 -16.26 -14.15
N ILE A 273 9.58 -15.66 -14.22
CA ILE A 273 10.08 -14.90 -15.36
C ILE A 273 11.03 -15.80 -16.14
N GLU A 274 10.80 -15.95 -17.44
CA GLU A 274 11.71 -16.67 -18.30
C GLU A 274 12.79 -15.76 -18.86
N VAL A 275 14.03 -16.25 -18.83
CA VAL A 275 15.19 -15.55 -19.41
C VAL A 275 15.85 -16.41 -20.49
N ASP A 276 16.32 -15.76 -21.53
CA ASP A 276 17.19 -16.41 -22.53
C ASP A 276 18.56 -16.67 -21.89
N GLU A 277 18.92 -17.94 -21.72
CA GLU A 277 20.15 -18.37 -21.03
C GLU A 277 21.42 -17.83 -21.70
N ARG A 278 21.40 -17.57 -23.00
CA ARG A 278 22.53 -17.06 -23.76
C ARG A 278 22.72 -15.56 -23.60
N THR A 279 21.63 -14.79 -23.63
CA THR A 279 21.68 -13.32 -23.58
C THR A 279 21.47 -12.77 -22.15
N GLY A 280 20.84 -13.53 -21.26
CA GLY A 280 20.44 -13.08 -19.93
C GLY A 280 19.26 -12.10 -19.95
N ARG A 281 18.55 -11.94 -21.07
CA ARG A 281 17.40 -11.05 -21.18
C ARG A 281 16.11 -11.80 -20.85
N ALA A 282 15.19 -11.13 -20.15
CA ALA A 282 13.85 -11.64 -19.97
C ALA A 282 13.13 -11.73 -21.32
N ILE A 283 12.40 -12.82 -21.55
CA ILE A 283 11.65 -13.09 -22.79
C ILE A 283 10.14 -13.24 -22.56
N GLY A 284 9.69 -13.23 -21.31
CA GLY A 284 8.28 -13.30 -20.96
C GLY A 284 8.02 -13.81 -19.55
N VAL A 285 6.76 -14.09 -19.29
CA VAL A 285 6.29 -14.55 -17.98
C VAL A 285 5.47 -15.83 -18.10
N HIS A 286 5.73 -16.79 -17.22
CA HIS A 286 4.86 -17.92 -16.99
C HIS A 286 3.78 -17.54 -15.99
N TYR A 287 2.54 -17.93 -16.25
CA TYR A 287 1.43 -17.63 -15.37
C TYR A 287 0.37 -18.73 -15.36
N PHE A 288 -0.41 -18.80 -14.30
CA PHE A 288 -1.58 -19.66 -14.20
C PHE A 288 -2.85 -18.85 -14.43
N ARG A 289 -3.74 -19.36 -15.27
CA ARG A 289 -5.11 -18.87 -15.42
C ARG A 289 -6.05 -20.05 -15.35
N ASP A 290 -7.04 -20.01 -14.45
CA ASP A 290 -7.96 -21.13 -14.20
C ASP A 290 -7.24 -22.46 -13.90
N GLY A 291 -6.09 -22.39 -13.20
CA GLY A 291 -5.24 -23.53 -12.89
C GLY A 291 -4.41 -24.07 -14.08
N VAL A 292 -4.54 -23.48 -15.26
CA VAL A 292 -3.80 -23.89 -16.47
C VAL A 292 -2.55 -23.03 -16.63
N PRO A 293 -1.34 -23.65 -16.76
CA PRO A 293 -0.11 -22.92 -17.02
C PRO A 293 -0.12 -22.33 -18.44
N ARG A 294 0.36 -21.10 -18.56
CA ARG A 294 0.46 -20.34 -19.82
C ARG A 294 1.76 -19.56 -19.83
N PHE A 295 2.14 -19.06 -21.00
CA PHE A 295 3.28 -18.20 -21.20
C PHE A 295 2.89 -16.99 -22.06
N GLN A 296 3.30 -15.80 -21.64
CA GLN A 296 3.18 -14.58 -22.44
C GLN A 296 4.57 -14.11 -22.83
N GLN A 297 4.83 -14.09 -24.14
CA GLN A 297 6.06 -13.53 -24.67
C GLN A 297 6.06 -12.01 -24.57
N ALA A 298 7.20 -11.42 -24.15
CA ALA A 298 7.34 -9.98 -24.01
C ALA A 298 8.80 -9.55 -24.24
N ARG A 299 8.97 -8.38 -24.87
CA ARG A 299 10.29 -7.78 -25.10
C ARG A 299 10.90 -7.25 -23.80
N MET A 300 10.05 -6.84 -22.86
CA MET A 300 10.42 -6.37 -21.52
C MET A 300 9.47 -6.96 -20.48
N VAL A 301 9.95 -7.05 -19.24
CA VAL A 301 9.13 -7.45 -18.10
C VAL A 301 9.27 -6.39 -17.01
N ALA A 302 8.17 -6.07 -16.32
CA ALA A 302 8.18 -5.26 -15.12
C ALA A 302 7.48 -5.99 -13.97
N ILE A 303 8.05 -5.94 -12.76
CA ILE A 303 7.47 -6.50 -11.56
C ILE A 303 6.95 -5.37 -10.67
N ALA A 304 5.71 -5.51 -10.23
CA ALA A 304 5.05 -4.61 -9.29
C ALA A 304 4.18 -5.42 -8.31
N GLY A 305 4.77 -6.52 -7.78
CA GLY A 305 4.08 -7.59 -7.05
C GLY A 305 3.99 -7.38 -5.55
N TYR A 306 4.48 -6.26 -4.98
CA TYR A 306 4.56 -6.00 -3.55
C TYR A 306 5.79 -6.60 -2.86
N SER A 307 6.24 -5.99 -1.78
CA SER A 307 7.50 -6.27 -1.07
C SER A 307 7.70 -7.71 -0.56
N ILE A 308 6.69 -8.55 -0.60
CA ILE A 308 6.80 -9.99 -0.30
C ILE A 308 6.78 -10.82 -1.59
N GLU A 309 5.82 -10.55 -2.49
CA GLU A 309 5.65 -11.37 -3.68
C GLU A 309 6.68 -11.05 -4.78
N THR A 310 7.21 -9.81 -4.82
CA THR A 310 8.30 -9.44 -5.75
C THR A 310 9.57 -10.24 -5.49
N PRO A 311 10.16 -10.25 -4.27
CA PRO A 311 11.31 -11.12 -4.01
C PRO A 311 10.96 -12.61 -4.11
N ARG A 312 9.76 -13.04 -3.70
CA ARG A 312 9.32 -14.43 -3.90
C ARG A 312 9.33 -14.82 -5.37
N LEU A 313 8.83 -13.96 -6.27
CA LEU A 313 8.82 -14.22 -7.71
C LEU A 313 10.25 -14.31 -8.28
N LEU A 314 11.13 -13.40 -7.89
CA LEU A 314 12.54 -13.42 -8.30
C LEU A 314 13.22 -14.72 -7.86
N LEU A 315 13.05 -15.13 -6.61
CA LEU A 315 13.63 -16.38 -6.07
C LEU A 315 13.03 -17.64 -6.74
N ASN A 316 11.73 -17.64 -7.06
CA ASN A 316 11.09 -18.73 -7.80
C ASN A 316 11.47 -18.75 -9.31
N SER A 317 12.11 -17.70 -9.82
CA SER A 317 12.58 -17.62 -11.21
C SER A 317 14.04 -18.06 -11.37
N ALA A 318 14.49 -19.03 -10.54
CA ALA A 318 15.81 -19.61 -10.66
C ALA A 318 15.98 -20.34 -12.01
N SER A 319 17.17 -20.27 -12.59
CA SER A 319 17.54 -20.92 -13.86
C SER A 319 18.98 -21.41 -13.81
N THR A 320 19.47 -22.02 -14.90
CA THR A 320 20.90 -22.42 -14.96
C THR A 320 21.82 -21.21 -14.83
N ARG A 321 21.42 -20.07 -15.38
CA ARG A 321 22.19 -18.82 -15.33
C ARG A 321 22.07 -18.12 -13.97
N PHE A 322 20.93 -18.25 -13.30
CA PHE A 322 20.61 -17.62 -12.02
C PHE A 322 20.18 -18.67 -10.97
N PRO A 323 21.12 -19.52 -10.50
CA PRO A 323 20.77 -20.69 -9.68
C PRO A 323 20.18 -20.34 -8.30
N ASP A 324 20.51 -19.18 -7.75
CA ASP A 324 20.06 -18.71 -6.44
C ASP A 324 18.83 -17.76 -6.51
N GLY A 325 18.17 -17.73 -7.67
CA GLY A 325 17.07 -16.80 -7.99
C GLY A 325 17.49 -15.70 -8.94
N LEU A 326 16.52 -15.17 -9.68
CA LEU A 326 16.74 -14.12 -10.66
C LEU A 326 17.22 -12.84 -9.97
N CYS A 327 18.29 -12.22 -10.47
CA CYS A 327 18.91 -10.99 -9.94
C CYS A 327 19.44 -11.12 -8.50
N ASN A 328 19.85 -12.32 -8.08
CA ASN A 328 20.28 -12.57 -6.69
C ASN A 328 21.76 -12.98 -6.54
N GLU A 329 22.61 -12.59 -7.48
CA GLU A 329 24.04 -12.92 -7.52
C GLU A 329 24.80 -12.41 -6.28
N PHE A 330 24.33 -11.33 -5.67
CA PHE A 330 24.92 -10.71 -4.47
C PHE A 330 24.07 -10.94 -3.20
N ASP A 331 23.14 -11.91 -3.22
CA ASP A 331 22.23 -12.20 -2.10
C ASP A 331 21.45 -10.96 -1.59
N GLN A 332 21.05 -10.06 -2.51
CA GLN A 332 20.30 -8.85 -2.17
C GLN A 332 18.78 -9.03 -2.25
N VAL A 333 18.29 -9.99 -3.04
CA VAL A 333 16.86 -10.26 -3.17
C VAL A 333 16.28 -10.74 -1.84
N GLY A 334 15.22 -10.09 -1.43
CA GLY A 334 14.51 -10.32 -0.17
C GLY A 334 15.05 -9.53 1.02
N ARG A 335 16.31 -9.05 1.02
CA ARG A 335 16.90 -8.33 2.15
C ARG A 335 16.32 -6.94 2.36
N TYR A 336 16.57 -6.39 3.57
CA TYR A 336 16.15 -5.04 3.97
C TYR A 336 14.64 -4.83 3.86
N LEU A 337 13.86 -5.88 4.11
CA LEU A 337 12.42 -5.75 4.23
C LEU A 337 12.11 -4.89 5.47
N MET A 338 11.40 -3.80 5.27
CA MET A 338 10.98 -2.89 6.32
C MET A 338 9.50 -3.02 6.58
N VAL A 339 9.15 -2.92 7.85
CA VAL A 339 7.76 -2.89 8.33
C VAL A 339 7.60 -1.61 9.12
N GLN A 340 6.69 -0.74 8.73
CA GLN A 340 6.47 0.50 9.45
C GLN A 340 5.76 0.22 10.78
N GLY A 341 6.34 0.69 11.88
CA GLY A 341 5.67 0.67 13.18
C GLY A 341 4.47 1.61 13.17
N ALA A 342 3.29 1.07 13.48
CA ALA A 342 2.04 1.82 13.43
C ALA A 342 1.24 1.68 14.74
N PRO A 343 1.82 2.05 15.92
CA PRO A 343 1.06 2.03 17.17
C PRO A 343 -0.18 2.92 17.06
N GLN A 344 -1.30 2.47 17.62
CA GLN A 344 -2.55 3.21 17.65
C GLN A 344 -2.96 3.43 19.10
N THR A 345 -3.21 4.68 19.48
CA THR A 345 -3.65 5.08 20.82
C THR A 345 -5.04 5.67 20.73
N ALA A 346 -5.96 5.10 21.49
CA ALA A 346 -7.31 5.61 21.62
C ALA A 346 -7.49 6.30 22.98
N GLY A 347 -8.27 7.38 23.01
CA GLY A 347 -8.67 8.11 24.21
C GLY A 347 -10.18 8.15 24.36
N ARG A 348 -10.69 7.94 25.60
CA ARG A 348 -12.10 7.99 25.94
C ARG A 348 -12.48 9.38 26.46
N PHE A 349 -13.59 9.91 25.98
CA PHE A 349 -14.12 11.22 26.31
C PHE A 349 -15.53 11.14 26.92
N SER A 350 -15.95 12.20 27.63
CA SER A 350 -17.35 12.35 28.11
C SER A 350 -18.32 12.59 26.94
N ASP A 351 -17.86 13.31 25.91
CA ASP A 351 -18.67 13.68 24.77
C ASP A 351 -18.64 12.58 23.71
N GLU A 352 -19.63 12.53 22.82
CA GLU A 352 -19.66 11.64 21.67
C GLU A 352 -18.71 12.16 20.57
N ILE A 353 -17.69 11.39 20.23
CA ILE A 353 -16.69 11.69 19.19
C ILE A 353 -17.10 11.15 17.83
N ARG A 354 -17.64 9.91 17.81
CA ARG A 354 -18.07 9.22 16.57
C ARG A 354 -16.95 9.16 15.51
N MET A 355 -15.79 8.67 15.90
CA MET A 355 -14.54 8.66 15.12
C MET A 355 -14.65 8.08 13.69
N TRP A 356 -15.68 7.26 13.41
CA TRP A 356 -15.88 6.62 12.10
C TRP A 356 -16.51 7.52 11.03
N LYS A 357 -16.90 8.77 11.35
CA LYS A 357 -17.68 9.64 10.44
C LYS A 357 -16.84 10.55 9.55
N ALA A 358 -15.65 10.09 9.14
CA ALA A 358 -14.78 10.82 8.23
C ALA A 358 -13.89 9.86 7.41
N PRO A 359 -13.10 10.37 6.46
CA PRO A 359 -11.92 9.66 6.02
C PRO A 359 -11.04 9.36 7.24
N PRO A 360 -10.57 8.10 7.44
CA PRO A 360 -9.80 7.75 8.64
C PRO A 360 -8.63 8.68 8.95
N PRO A 361 -7.73 9.03 7.99
CA PRO A 361 -6.61 9.95 8.22
C PRO A 361 -6.95 11.38 7.81
N GLU A 362 -7.86 12.03 8.50
CA GLU A 362 -8.31 13.39 8.15
C GLU A 362 -7.41 14.50 8.68
N VAL A 363 -6.76 14.30 9.83
CA VAL A 363 -5.84 15.26 10.47
C VAL A 363 -4.54 14.55 10.79
N SER A 364 -3.42 15.24 10.58
CA SER A 364 -2.09 14.69 10.85
C SER A 364 -1.07 15.76 11.23
N THR A 365 0.06 15.30 11.78
CA THR A 365 1.25 16.11 12.05
C THR A 365 2.51 15.35 11.65
N GLU A 366 3.43 16.05 11.02
CA GLU A 366 4.79 15.58 10.70
C GLU A 366 5.86 16.35 11.51
N GLN A 367 5.45 17.01 12.60
CA GLN A 367 6.37 17.77 13.45
C GLN A 367 7.52 16.93 14.04
N PHE A 368 7.35 15.61 14.11
CA PHE A 368 8.32 14.67 14.66
C PHE A 368 8.96 13.78 13.59
N TYR A 369 8.90 14.19 12.34
CA TYR A 369 9.36 13.41 11.19
C TYR A 369 10.88 13.27 11.15
N GLU A 370 11.59 14.36 11.41
CA GLU A 370 13.02 14.44 11.29
C GLU A 370 13.76 13.86 12.52
N THR A 371 15.01 13.46 12.34
CA THR A 371 15.88 13.06 13.44
C THR A 371 16.13 14.24 14.40
N ASP A 372 15.75 14.06 15.66
CA ASP A 372 16.09 14.99 16.75
C ASP A 372 17.36 14.48 17.44
N PRO A 373 18.50 15.21 17.37
CA PRO A 373 19.76 14.77 17.96
C PRO A 373 19.73 14.66 19.48
N THR A 374 18.71 15.19 20.15
CA THR A 374 18.52 15.07 21.60
C THR A 374 17.85 13.76 22.02
N LYS A 375 17.37 12.97 21.08
CA LYS A 375 16.68 11.72 21.33
C LYS A 375 17.61 10.51 21.21
N PRO A 376 17.32 9.42 21.93
CA PRO A 376 18.13 8.20 21.89
C PRO A 376 17.84 7.31 20.66
N TYR A 377 17.15 7.82 19.67
CA TYR A 377 16.80 7.13 18.42
C TYR A 377 17.04 8.04 17.22
N LYS A 378 17.19 7.43 16.05
CA LYS A 378 17.30 8.08 14.75
C LYS A 378 15.99 7.96 13.98
N ARG A 379 15.80 8.83 13.00
CA ARG A 379 14.59 9.03 12.22
C ARG A 379 13.42 9.46 13.12
N GLY A 380 12.22 9.48 12.58
CA GLY A 380 11.09 10.06 13.29
C GLY A 380 9.78 9.31 13.06
N TYR A 381 8.71 10.02 13.35
CA TYR A 381 7.35 9.53 13.15
C TYR A 381 6.40 10.67 12.78
N SER A 382 5.38 10.36 12.00
CA SER A 382 4.18 11.18 11.84
C SER A 382 3.03 10.63 12.70
N ILE A 383 2.04 11.47 13.01
CA ILE A 383 0.82 11.07 13.70
C ILE A 383 -0.38 11.50 12.89
N GLN A 384 -1.37 10.62 12.75
CA GLN A 384 -2.60 10.86 12.02
C GLN A 384 -3.82 10.36 12.79
N THR A 385 -5.02 10.88 12.49
CA THR A 385 -6.24 10.24 12.94
C THR A 385 -6.39 8.86 12.31
N VAL A 386 -6.91 7.91 13.08
CA VAL A 386 -7.35 6.60 12.58
C VAL A 386 -8.75 6.30 13.11
N SER A 387 -9.50 5.50 12.39
CA SER A 387 -10.92 5.28 12.71
C SER A 387 -11.25 3.79 12.62
N PRO A 388 -10.81 2.99 13.61
CA PRO A 388 -11.16 1.58 13.66
C PRO A 388 -12.68 1.42 13.68
N LEU A 389 -13.21 0.61 12.77
CA LEU A 389 -14.61 0.24 12.74
C LEU A 389 -14.94 -0.76 13.86
N PRO A 390 -16.20 -1.05 14.17
CA PRO A 390 -16.58 -1.81 15.36
C PRO A 390 -15.92 -3.18 15.53
N ILE A 391 -15.65 -3.92 14.46
CA ILE A 391 -14.96 -5.23 14.55
C ILE A 391 -13.49 -5.03 14.89
N THR A 392 -12.80 -4.16 14.18
CA THR A 392 -11.41 -3.79 14.48
C THR A 392 -11.28 -3.20 15.89
N TRP A 393 -12.25 -2.40 16.33
CA TRP A 393 -12.29 -1.89 17.69
C TRP A 393 -12.41 -3.01 18.72
N ALA A 394 -13.31 -3.98 18.50
CA ALA A 394 -13.42 -5.16 19.36
C ALA A 394 -12.11 -5.95 19.42
N GLU A 395 -11.42 -6.11 18.30
CA GLU A 395 -10.08 -6.75 18.26
C GLU A 395 -9.06 -5.98 19.11
N HIS A 396 -9.04 -4.64 19.04
CA HIS A 396 -8.15 -3.81 19.85
C HIS A 396 -8.42 -4.01 21.35
N VAL A 397 -9.69 -3.98 21.75
CA VAL A 397 -10.12 -4.18 23.14
C VAL A 397 -9.76 -5.60 23.63
N MET A 398 -9.99 -6.62 22.81
CA MET A 398 -9.64 -8.00 23.14
C MET A 398 -8.12 -8.21 23.23
N ALA A 399 -7.33 -7.52 22.42
CA ALA A 399 -5.86 -7.56 22.47
C ALA A 399 -5.30 -7.02 23.81
N GLN A 400 -6.06 -6.17 24.51
CA GLN A 400 -5.74 -5.68 25.86
C GLN A 400 -6.23 -6.64 26.96
N GLY A 401 -6.80 -7.80 26.61
CA GLY A 401 -7.27 -8.80 27.58
C GLY A 401 -8.70 -8.58 28.07
N HIS A 402 -9.47 -7.66 27.50
CA HIS A 402 -10.85 -7.39 27.90
C HIS A 402 -11.84 -8.33 27.22
N TRP A 403 -12.60 -9.08 28.00
CA TRP A 403 -13.58 -10.07 27.54
C TRP A 403 -14.91 -9.96 28.30
N GLY A 404 -15.97 -10.56 27.75
CA GLY A 404 -17.27 -10.67 28.43
C GLY A 404 -17.91 -9.33 28.75
N ALA A 405 -18.06 -9.01 30.04
CA ALA A 405 -18.71 -7.77 30.50
C ALA A 405 -17.86 -6.53 30.14
N ASP A 406 -16.55 -6.64 30.27
CA ASP A 406 -15.64 -5.54 29.91
C ASP A 406 -15.69 -5.23 28.41
N LEU A 407 -15.61 -6.23 27.56
CA LEU A 407 -15.75 -6.05 26.12
C LEU A 407 -17.08 -5.34 25.79
N ARG A 408 -18.19 -5.77 26.41
CA ARG A 408 -19.49 -5.10 26.22
C ARG A 408 -19.47 -3.63 26.63
N ARG A 409 -18.80 -3.29 27.76
CA ARG A 409 -18.64 -1.91 28.20
C ARG A 409 -17.91 -1.07 27.14
N TYR A 410 -16.74 -1.52 26.66
CA TYR A 410 -15.98 -0.81 25.63
C TYR A 410 -16.76 -0.68 24.31
N MET A 411 -17.53 -1.69 23.93
CA MET A 411 -18.38 -1.63 22.74
C MET A 411 -19.54 -0.65 22.90
N SER A 412 -20.15 -0.56 24.08
CA SER A 412 -21.20 0.42 24.39
C SER A 412 -20.67 1.85 24.38
N ASP A 413 -19.43 2.05 24.82
CA ASP A 413 -18.75 3.34 24.87
C ASP A 413 -18.05 3.72 23.54
N TYR A 414 -18.14 2.88 22.51
CA TYR A 414 -17.43 3.08 21.22
C TYR A 414 -17.60 4.48 20.62
N VAL A 415 -18.78 5.09 20.79
CA VAL A 415 -19.10 6.44 20.30
C VAL A 415 -18.28 7.56 20.97
N HIS A 416 -17.71 7.29 22.14
CA HIS A 416 -16.96 8.24 22.98
C HIS A 416 -15.44 8.19 22.79
N TRP A 417 -14.93 7.34 21.88
CA TRP A 417 -13.51 7.18 21.66
C TRP A 417 -13.03 7.99 20.46
N ALA A 418 -11.87 8.65 20.62
CA ALA A 418 -11.03 9.16 19.54
C ALA A 418 -9.81 8.25 19.39
N CYS A 419 -9.27 8.12 18.18
CA CYS A 419 -8.10 7.27 17.95
C CYS A 419 -7.08 7.96 17.06
N LEU A 420 -5.81 7.91 17.46
CA LEU A 420 -4.64 8.37 16.73
C LEU A 420 -3.79 7.17 16.35
N GLY A 421 -3.06 7.27 15.24
CA GLY A 421 -2.06 6.29 14.82
C GLY A 421 -0.77 7.00 14.45
N ALA A 422 0.37 6.46 14.86
CA ALA A 422 1.66 6.93 14.40
C ALA A 422 2.16 6.08 13.23
N LEU A 423 3.06 6.66 12.44
CA LEU A 423 3.85 5.98 11.43
C LEU A 423 5.32 6.21 11.76
N CYS A 424 5.97 5.17 12.26
CA CYS A 424 7.35 5.22 12.70
C CYS A 424 8.27 4.67 11.60
N GLU A 425 9.27 5.41 11.22
CA GLU A 425 10.28 4.92 10.27
C GLU A 425 11.22 3.93 10.97
N PHE A 426 10.95 2.64 10.81
CA PHE A 426 11.84 1.59 11.27
C PHE A 426 13.00 1.37 10.29
N LEU A 427 14.18 1.07 10.83
CA LEU A 427 15.40 1.02 10.05
C LEU A 427 15.52 -0.26 9.20
N PRO A 428 16.06 -0.18 7.98
CA PRO A 428 16.35 -1.35 7.17
C PRO A 428 17.45 -2.21 7.82
N GLN A 429 17.12 -3.47 8.12
CA GLN A 429 18.05 -4.46 8.64
C GLN A 429 18.29 -5.55 7.58
N PRO A 430 19.55 -5.99 7.36
CA PRO A 430 19.85 -6.98 6.31
C PRO A 430 19.20 -8.34 6.55
N ASP A 431 18.96 -8.71 7.81
CA ASP A 431 18.39 -10.01 8.20
C ASP A 431 16.85 -9.99 8.23
N ASN A 432 16.23 -8.83 8.15
CA ASN A 432 14.81 -8.70 7.88
C ASN A 432 14.59 -8.96 6.38
N ARG A 433 14.11 -10.17 6.05
CA ARG A 433 14.12 -10.60 4.66
C ARG A 433 12.99 -11.58 4.30
N VAL A 434 12.72 -11.65 3.02
CA VAL A 434 11.92 -12.69 2.39
C VAL A 434 12.84 -13.78 1.82
N THR A 435 12.52 -15.03 2.11
CA THR A 435 13.10 -16.23 1.51
C THR A 435 11.98 -17.16 1.04
N LEU A 436 12.34 -18.30 0.46
CA LEU A 436 11.37 -19.34 0.12
C LEU A 436 11.28 -20.38 1.25
N ALA A 437 10.06 -20.86 1.53
CA ALA A 437 9.81 -21.97 2.41
C ALA A 437 9.66 -23.27 1.61
N ASP A 438 9.76 -24.42 2.30
CA ASP A 438 9.51 -25.75 1.70
C ASP A 438 8.01 -25.96 1.37
N GLU A 439 7.13 -25.27 2.11
CA GLU A 439 5.68 -25.31 1.87
C GLU A 439 5.36 -24.72 0.50
N LYS A 440 4.37 -25.32 -0.17
CA LYS A 440 3.92 -24.87 -1.49
C LYS A 440 2.48 -24.38 -1.45
N ASP A 441 2.21 -23.38 -2.26
CA ASP A 441 0.86 -22.88 -2.49
C ASP A 441 0.05 -23.83 -3.42
N ARG A 442 -1.19 -23.45 -3.71
CA ARG A 442 -2.08 -24.21 -4.60
C ARG A 442 -1.59 -24.35 -6.05
N TYR A 443 -0.60 -23.56 -6.45
CA TYR A 443 0.03 -23.64 -7.78
C TYR A 443 1.30 -24.51 -7.78
N GLY A 444 1.67 -25.05 -6.61
CA GLY A 444 2.89 -25.84 -6.43
C GLY A 444 4.16 -25.02 -6.29
N LEU A 445 4.05 -23.70 -6.08
CA LEU A 445 5.18 -22.79 -5.91
C LEU A 445 5.56 -22.66 -4.44
N PRO A 446 6.87 -22.65 -4.08
CA PRO A 446 7.32 -22.32 -2.74
C PRO A 446 6.69 -21.02 -2.22
N VAL A 447 6.18 -21.04 -0.99
CA VAL A 447 5.59 -19.84 -0.38
C VAL A 447 6.67 -18.94 0.19
N ALA A 448 6.35 -17.65 0.35
CA ALA A 448 7.25 -16.72 1.01
C ALA A 448 7.41 -17.06 2.49
N HIS A 449 8.65 -17.11 2.98
CA HIS A 449 8.98 -17.05 4.39
C HIS A 449 9.53 -15.66 4.71
N PHE A 450 8.88 -14.98 5.62
CA PHE A 450 9.18 -13.61 6.00
C PHE A 450 9.75 -13.58 7.42
N SER A 451 11.00 -13.16 7.59
CA SER A 451 11.65 -12.98 8.89
C SER A 451 11.75 -11.51 9.24
N TYR A 452 11.34 -11.16 10.47
CA TYR A 452 11.39 -9.79 10.95
C TYR A 452 11.77 -9.69 12.43
N THR A 453 12.68 -8.79 12.74
CA THR A 453 13.11 -8.46 14.10
C THR A 453 13.33 -6.95 14.20
N GLN A 454 12.75 -6.31 15.20
CA GLN A 454 12.96 -4.90 15.49
C GLN A 454 14.32 -4.68 16.14
N CYS A 455 15.00 -3.59 15.78
CA CYS A 455 16.16 -3.13 16.50
C CYS A 455 15.76 -2.24 17.70
N ASP A 456 16.72 -1.91 18.56
CA ASP A 456 16.48 -1.05 19.73
C ASP A 456 16.00 0.36 19.33
N ASN A 457 16.49 0.87 18.19
CA ASN A 457 16.03 2.14 17.63
C ASN A 457 14.52 2.12 17.36
N ASP A 458 14.02 1.08 16.72
CA ASP A 458 12.62 0.93 16.35
C ASP A 458 11.70 0.89 17.58
N ARG A 459 12.15 0.16 18.62
CA ARG A 459 11.41 0.07 19.90
C ARG A 459 11.36 1.41 20.63
N ALA A 460 12.49 2.13 20.67
CA ALA A 460 12.56 3.45 21.28
C ALA A 460 11.69 4.47 20.56
N LEU A 461 11.71 4.44 19.23
CA LEU A 461 10.91 5.31 18.36
C LEU A 461 9.40 5.05 18.54
N ALA A 462 8.96 3.79 18.50
CA ALA A 462 7.56 3.43 18.72
C ALA A 462 7.04 3.87 20.09
N LYS A 463 7.87 3.72 21.15
CA LYS A 463 7.52 4.18 22.50
C LYS A 463 7.39 5.71 22.58
N ALA A 464 8.26 6.45 21.88
CA ALA A 464 8.19 7.92 21.84
C ALA A 464 6.93 8.40 21.10
N ALA A 465 6.57 7.74 19.98
CA ALA A 465 5.36 8.03 19.24
C ALA A 465 4.09 7.77 20.08
N GLN A 466 4.05 6.64 20.81
CA GLN A 466 2.97 6.33 21.75
C GLN A 466 2.81 7.43 22.81
N ALA A 467 3.88 7.81 23.50
CA ALA A 467 3.84 8.83 24.53
C ALA A 467 3.36 10.20 24.00
N THR A 468 3.68 10.52 22.74
CA THR A 468 3.21 11.75 22.10
C THR A 468 1.71 11.69 21.82
N MET A 469 1.19 10.55 21.33
CA MET A 469 -0.25 10.37 21.12
C MET A 469 -1.04 10.42 22.43
N GLU A 470 -0.54 9.77 23.48
CA GLU A 470 -1.13 9.85 24.83
C GLU A 470 -1.21 11.30 25.32
N ARG A 471 -0.11 12.05 25.22
CA ARG A 471 -0.07 13.48 25.59
C ARG A 471 -1.08 14.33 24.81
N ILE A 472 -1.27 14.08 23.50
CA ILE A 472 -2.26 14.79 22.68
C ILE A 472 -3.68 14.49 23.16
N LEU A 473 -3.99 13.22 23.39
CA LEU A 473 -5.33 12.80 23.84
C LEU A 473 -5.65 13.29 25.25
N GLU A 474 -4.70 13.21 26.18
CA GLU A 474 -4.83 13.76 27.54
C GLU A 474 -5.04 15.28 27.51
N ALA A 475 -4.26 16.00 26.69
CA ALA A 475 -4.42 17.45 26.50
C ALA A 475 -5.78 17.81 25.89
N ALA A 476 -6.38 16.90 25.09
CA ALA A 476 -7.75 17.04 24.61
C ALA A 476 -8.83 16.72 25.67
N GLY A 477 -8.46 16.19 26.83
CA GLY A 477 -9.35 15.83 27.91
C GLY A 477 -9.77 14.36 27.96
N ALA A 478 -8.96 13.45 27.42
CA ALA A 478 -9.20 12.02 27.54
C ALA A 478 -9.17 11.57 29.03
N GLN A 479 -10.13 10.74 29.42
CA GLN A 479 -10.25 10.19 30.76
C GLN A 479 -9.53 8.84 30.93
N GLU A 480 -9.32 8.15 29.84
CA GLU A 480 -8.68 6.84 29.75
C GLU A 480 -7.97 6.76 28.39
N THR A 481 -6.80 6.12 28.32
CA THR A 481 -6.10 5.83 27.07
C THR A 481 -5.80 4.36 26.95
N MET A 482 -5.77 3.85 25.70
CA MET A 482 -5.45 2.47 25.37
C MET A 482 -4.62 2.43 24.10
N THR A 483 -3.48 1.72 24.11
CA THR A 483 -2.60 1.60 22.95
C THR A 483 -2.49 0.15 22.49
N VAL A 484 -2.61 -0.06 21.18
CA VAL A 484 -2.31 -1.34 20.50
C VAL A 484 -1.15 -1.16 19.56
N GLN A 485 -0.24 -2.15 19.52
CA GLN A 485 0.84 -2.19 18.54
C GLN A 485 0.29 -2.73 17.21
N ARG A 486 0.54 -1.99 16.15
CA ARG A 486 0.19 -2.36 14.78
C ARG A 486 1.42 -2.19 13.88
N TYR A 487 1.32 -2.80 12.71
CA TYR A 487 2.35 -2.71 11.68
C TYR A 487 1.68 -2.48 10.33
N ALA A 488 2.34 -1.71 9.48
CA ALA A 488 1.80 -1.36 8.16
C ALA A 488 2.93 -1.25 7.12
N HIS A 489 2.56 -0.98 5.89
CA HIS A 489 3.42 -0.47 4.82
C HIS A 489 4.74 -1.21 4.66
N LEU A 490 4.68 -2.50 4.29
CA LEU A 490 5.89 -3.26 3.98
C LEU A 490 6.53 -2.70 2.70
N VAL A 491 7.81 -2.32 2.80
CA VAL A 491 8.64 -1.85 1.68
C VAL A 491 10.03 -2.50 1.75
N GLY A 492 10.85 -2.36 0.70
CA GLY A 492 12.12 -3.06 0.62
C GLY A 492 11.97 -4.51 0.15
N GLY A 493 13.08 -5.24 0.07
CA GLY A 493 13.16 -6.61 -0.44
C GLY A 493 13.71 -6.73 -1.87
N ALA A 494 13.81 -5.61 -2.62
CA ALA A 494 14.49 -5.51 -3.91
C ALA A 494 15.02 -4.08 -4.11
N ARG A 495 15.70 -3.55 -3.08
CA ARG A 495 15.97 -2.12 -2.96
C ARG A 495 16.79 -1.55 -4.12
N MET A 496 16.53 -0.29 -4.41
CA MET A 496 17.29 0.54 -5.32
C MET A 496 18.65 0.91 -4.70
N ALA A 497 19.72 0.88 -5.50
CA ALA A 497 21.05 1.25 -5.06
C ALA A 497 21.86 1.85 -6.22
N ALA A 498 23.00 2.46 -5.89
CA ALA A 498 23.96 2.93 -6.89
C ALA A 498 24.85 1.80 -7.44
N ASP A 499 24.94 0.69 -6.72
CA ASP A 499 25.81 -0.45 -7.01
C ASP A 499 25.08 -1.79 -6.84
N GLU A 500 25.37 -2.75 -7.71
CA GLU A 500 24.73 -4.08 -7.72
C GLU A 500 25.01 -4.91 -6.47
N THR A 501 26.09 -4.64 -5.76
CA THR A 501 26.43 -5.33 -4.51
C THR A 501 25.60 -4.83 -3.31
N GLU A 502 24.96 -3.66 -3.44
CA GLU A 502 24.13 -3.06 -2.41
C GLU A 502 22.62 -3.12 -2.68
N GLY A 503 22.20 -3.48 -3.89
CA GLY A 503 20.79 -3.52 -4.24
C GLY A 503 20.46 -4.38 -5.46
N VAL A 504 19.21 -4.37 -5.85
CA VAL A 504 18.68 -5.20 -6.95
C VAL A 504 18.43 -4.38 -8.22
N VAL A 505 18.06 -3.10 -8.06
CA VAL A 505 17.74 -2.20 -9.18
C VAL A 505 18.56 -0.91 -9.10
N ASP A 506 18.79 -0.32 -10.27
CA ASP A 506 19.42 0.99 -10.42
C ASP A 506 18.46 2.16 -10.14
N ALA A 507 18.95 3.39 -10.28
CA ALA A 507 18.19 4.63 -10.14
C ALA A 507 16.95 4.73 -11.06
N ASN A 508 16.85 3.94 -12.11
CA ASN A 508 15.74 3.91 -13.06
C ASN A 508 14.83 2.67 -12.88
N CYS A 509 14.95 2.01 -11.73
CA CYS A 509 14.21 0.78 -11.42
C CYS A 509 14.53 -0.40 -12.35
N ARG A 510 15.61 -0.38 -13.12
CA ARG A 510 16.09 -1.51 -13.91
C ARG A 510 16.95 -2.42 -13.05
N THR A 511 16.76 -3.71 -13.18
CA THR A 511 17.63 -4.66 -12.46
C THR A 511 19.04 -4.64 -13.06
N PHE A 512 20.05 -4.76 -12.18
CA PHE A 512 21.45 -4.79 -12.63
C PHE A 512 21.76 -6.02 -13.49
N ALA A 513 21.22 -7.18 -13.13
CA ALA A 513 21.55 -8.46 -13.76
C ALA A 513 20.78 -8.72 -15.07
N VAL A 514 19.55 -8.20 -15.21
CA VAL A 514 18.67 -8.44 -16.36
C VAL A 514 18.23 -7.10 -16.96
N PRO A 515 18.86 -6.65 -18.07
CA PRO A 515 18.76 -5.26 -18.53
C PRO A 515 17.36 -4.84 -19.00
N ASN A 516 16.48 -5.76 -19.36
CA ASN A 516 15.11 -5.51 -19.77
C ASN A 516 14.07 -5.96 -18.72
N LEU A 517 14.47 -6.03 -17.45
CA LEU A 517 13.60 -6.27 -16.31
C LEU A 517 13.57 -5.04 -15.41
N LEU A 518 12.36 -4.58 -15.05
CA LEU A 518 12.13 -3.49 -14.12
C LEU A 518 11.42 -3.99 -12.86
N ILE A 519 11.60 -3.26 -11.75
CA ILE A 519 10.79 -3.43 -10.52
C ILE A 519 10.28 -2.06 -10.12
N THR A 520 8.95 -1.88 -9.97
CA THR A 520 8.31 -0.56 -9.78
C THR A 520 7.31 -0.52 -8.62
N ASP A 521 7.44 -1.40 -7.64
CA ASP A 521 6.63 -1.38 -6.43
C ASP A 521 7.43 -0.93 -5.19
N GLY A 522 6.82 -1.03 -4.00
CA GLY A 522 7.46 -0.64 -2.75
C GLY A 522 8.71 -1.43 -2.37
N SER A 523 8.99 -2.55 -3.07
CA SER A 523 10.19 -3.35 -2.80
C SER A 523 11.49 -2.63 -3.17
N VAL A 524 11.43 -1.64 -4.06
CA VAL A 524 12.61 -0.88 -4.49
C VAL A 524 13.03 0.24 -3.53
N LEU A 525 12.19 0.59 -2.56
CA LEU A 525 12.47 1.71 -1.66
C LEU A 525 13.65 1.38 -0.72
N PRO A 526 14.73 2.19 -0.71
CA PRO A 526 15.91 1.97 0.15
C PRO A 526 15.63 2.24 1.63
N THR A 527 14.73 3.18 1.93
CA THR A 527 14.24 3.57 3.25
C THR A 527 12.74 3.76 3.23
N GLN A 528 12.12 3.88 4.41
CA GLN A 528 10.66 3.80 4.52
C GLN A 528 9.99 5.17 4.66
N GLY A 529 10.70 6.18 5.19
CA GLY A 529 10.12 7.44 5.63
C GLY A 529 9.10 7.28 6.77
N SER A 530 8.76 8.37 7.43
CA SER A 530 7.68 8.41 8.43
C SER A 530 6.32 8.71 7.80
N ALA A 531 6.11 8.27 6.56
CA ALA A 531 4.93 8.58 5.73
C ALA A 531 4.39 7.32 5.05
N ASN A 532 3.12 7.38 4.62
CA ASN A 532 2.51 6.29 3.84
C ASN A 532 3.14 6.24 2.44
N PRO A 533 3.67 5.10 1.97
CA PRO A 533 4.54 5.05 0.80
C PRO A 533 3.81 5.07 -0.55
N ALA A 534 2.47 5.03 -0.59
CA ALA A 534 1.72 4.84 -1.84
C ALA A 534 2.02 5.92 -2.89
N LEU A 535 2.06 7.20 -2.49
CA LEU A 535 2.36 8.31 -3.40
C LEU A 535 3.80 8.21 -3.93
N THR A 536 4.75 7.90 -3.05
CA THR A 536 6.17 7.73 -3.42
C THR A 536 6.38 6.56 -4.38
N ILE A 537 5.71 5.42 -4.14
CA ILE A 537 5.73 4.27 -5.07
C ILE A 537 5.22 4.68 -6.46
N MET A 538 4.11 5.43 -6.51
CA MET A 538 3.54 5.89 -7.78
C MET A 538 4.46 6.89 -8.49
N ALA A 539 5.05 7.83 -7.75
CA ALA A 539 6.00 8.81 -8.29
C ALA A 539 7.28 8.14 -8.84
N VAL A 540 7.84 7.16 -8.12
CA VAL A 540 9.00 6.36 -8.59
C VAL A 540 8.64 5.58 -9.85
N ALA A 541 7.46 4.95 -9.90
CA ALA A 541 6.99 4.22 -11.08
C ALA A 541 6.75 5.16 -12.27
N ALA A 542 6.23 6.37 -12.04
CA ALA A 542 6.05 7.39 -13.07
C ALA A 542 7.39 7.84 -13.67
N ARG A 543 8.37 8.12 -12.81
CA ARG A 543 9.73 8.46 -13.24
C ARG A 543 10.37 7.31 -14.05
N ALA A 544 10.23 6.08 -13.57
CA ALA A 544 10.75 4.91 -14.27
C ALA A 544 10.11 4.73 -15.67
N ALA A 545 8.78 4.93 -15.77
CA ALA A 545 8.07 4.89 -17.03
C ALA A 545 8.57 5.95 -18.04
N ASP A 546 8.71 7.19 -17.59
CA ASP A 546 9.18 8.28 -18.46
C ASP A 546 10.61 8.05 -18.93
N ARG A 547 11.50 7.58 -18.04
CA ARG A 547 12.86 7.19 -18.42
C ARG A 547 12.90 6.03 -19.41
N LEU A 548 11.97 5.07 -19.26
CA LEU A 548 11.85 3.97 -20.20
C LEU A 548 11.35 4.42 -21.58
N ILE A 549 10.39 5.35 -21.63
CA ILE A 549 9.88 5.92 -22.89
C ILE A 549 10.97 6.74 -23.61
N GLU A 550 11.75 7.52 -22.86
CA GLU A 550 12.87 8.31 -23.40
C GLU A 550 13.99 7.42 -23.96
N ARG A 551 14.24 6.27 -23.34
CA ARG A 551 15.32 5.34 -23.69
C ARG A 551 14.83 3.89 -23.58
N PRO A 552 14.09 3.41 -24.59
CA PRO A 552 13.45 2.08 -24.54
C PRO A 552 14.44 0.91 -24.56
N GLU A 553 15.63 1.11 -25.14
CA GLU A 553 16.70 0.09 -25.12
C GLU A 553 17.81 0.49 -24.15
N PRO A 554 18.35 -0.49 -23.37
CA PRO A 554 19.51 -0.28 -22.52
C PRO A 554 20.80 -0.19 -23.32
#